data_527b8e2a98b459d8928cc50723f5f3c2
#
_entry.id   527b8e2a98b459d8928cc50723f5f3c2
#
_cell.length_a   1.000
_cell.length_b   1.000
_cell.length_c   1.000
_cell.angle_alpha   90.00
_cell.angle_beta   90.00
_cell.angle_gamma   90.00
#
_symmetry.space_group_name_H-M   'P 1'
#
loop_
_entity.id
_entity.type
_entity.pdbx_description
1 polymer ?
#
loop_
_entity_poly.entity_id
_entity_poly.type
_entity_poly.pdbx_seq_one_letter_code
_entity_poly.pdbx_strand_id
1 'polypeptide(L)'
;MNIILLSGGSGKRLWPLSNDIRSKQFIKIFKTADGYESMVQRVYRQIKEVDADASVTIATSKTQVSSIHNQLDNSVGVCVEPCRRDTFPAIALATAYLHDVKGVGLDEAVVVCPVDPYVNNDYFAALKTLAELAGQGNANLSLMGIEPTYPSEKYGYIIPQSADAVSPVKTFKEKPDAATAEKYIAQGALWNGGVFAYKLRYVLDKAHELIDFTDYKDLFDKYETLKKISFDYAVVENESQIQVMRFAGQWKDMGTWNTLTEAMEEPSIGKAMLNDTCQNVHVLNELDVPVLCMGLKDVVVSASPEGILVSDKEQSSYIKPYVDSIHQQIMFAEKSWGSFRVLDVEDASMTIKITLTPGHGMNYHSHENRDEVWTVISGTGHAILDGVRRDVKPGNILTMPAGCRHTVFADSDLKIIEVQLGSAISVEDKQKYPLPQA
;
A
#
# COMPACT_ATOMS: atom_id res chain seq x y z
N MET A 1 15.78 0.42 15.19
CA MET A 1 16.18 0.97 13.87
C MET A 1 15.12 1.91 13.32
N ASN A 2 15.51 2.89 12.47
CA ASN A 2 14.57 3.76 11.74
C ASN A 2 14.31 3.15 10.36
N ILE A 3 13.03 2.90 10.02
CA ILE A 3 12.63 2.29 8.75
C ILE A 3 11.67 3.21 8.00
N ILE A 4 11.94 3.43 6.72
CA ILE A 4 11.01 4.02 5.76
C ILE A 4 10.45 2.88 4.90
N LEU A 5 9.15 2.60 5.01
CA LEU A 5 8.43 1.68 4.12
C LEU A 5 7.89 2.45 2.93
N LEU A 6 8.33 2.11 1.73
CA LEU A 6 7.80 2.69 0.49
C LEU A 6 6.48 1.99 0.12
N SER A 7 5.38 2.71 0.25
CA SER A 7 4.02 2.26 -0.05
C SER A 7 3.47 3.02 -1.27
N GLY A 8 4.23 3.01 -2.36
CA GLY A 8 3.83 3.57 -3.64
C GLY A 8 3.18 2.52 -4.55
N GLY A 9 2.55 2.92 -5.61
CA GLY A 9 2.00 2.03 -6.63
C GLY A 9 0.47 1.94 -6.64
N SER A 10 -0.11 1.77 -7.83
CA SER A 10 -1.56 1.68 -8.02
C SER A 10 -2.12 0.28 -7.79
N GLY A 11 -1.24 -0.75 -7.81
CA GLY A 11 -1.68 -2.14 -7.66
C GLY A 11 -2.64 -2.67 -8.72
N LYS A 12 -2.89 -1.95 -9.82
CA LYS A 12 -3.92 -2.27 -10.85
C LYS A 12 -3.83 -3.68 -11.44
N ARG A 13 -2.69 -4.35 -11.34
CA ARG A 13 -2.50 -5.74 -11.80
C ARG A 13 -3.24 -6.77 -10.96
N LEU A 14 -3.75 -6.40 -9.78
CA LEU A 14 -4.55 -7.26 -8.93
C LEU A 14 -6.04 -6.85 -8.93
N TRP A 15 -6.48 -6.13 -9.99
CA TRP A 15 -7.90 -5.92 -10.20
C TRP A 15 -8.62 -7.29 -10.29
N PRO A 16 -9.81 -7.45 -9.70
CA PRO A 16 -10.69 -6.46 -9.10
C PRO A 16 -10.48 -6.24 -7.59
N LEU A 17 -9.51 -6.87 -6.93
CA LEU A 17 -9.26 -6.64 -5.49
C LEU A 17 -8.59 -5.29 -5.21
N SER A 18 -7.85 -4.76 -6.17
CA SER A 18 -7.21 -3.45 -6.10
C SER A 18 -7.92 -2.42 -6.96
N ASN A 19 -7.93 -1.17 -6.50
CA ASN A 19 -8.42 0.01 -7.22
C ASN A 19 -7.50 1.21 -6.95
N ASP A 20 -7.88 2.42 -7.39
CA ASP A 20 -7.05 3.62 -7.23
C ASP A 20 -6.87 4.06 -5.76
N ILE A 21 -7.73 3.61 -4.85
CA ILE A 21 -7.62 3.86 -3.39
C ILE A 21 -7.04 2.64 -2.68
N ARG A 22 -7.55 1.45 -2.95
CA ARG A 22 -7.10 0.19 -2.35
C ARG A 22 -5.99 -0.43 -3.18
N SER A 23 -4.74 -0.10 -2.88
CA SER A 23 -3.59 -0.73 -3.52
C SER A 23 -3.33 -2.15 -2.98
N LYS A 24 -2.53 -2.93 -3.72
CA LYS A 24 -2.27 -4.36 -3.46
C LYS A 24 -1.84 -4.68 -2.02
N GLN A 25 -1.04 -3.82 -1.41
CA GLN A 25 -0.51 -4.01 -0.05
C GLN A 25 -1.57 -3.96 1.05
N PHE A 26 -2.79 -3.51 0.75
CA PHE A 26 -3.92 -3.45 1.69
C PHE A 26 -4.91 -4.61 1.52
N ILE A 27 -4.69 -5.53 0.55
CA ILE A 27 -5.56 -6.69 0.34
C ILE A 27 -5.25 -7.74 1.41
N LYS A 28 -6.27 -8.19 2.14
CA LYS A 28 -6.15 -9.18 3.23
C LYS A 28 -6.22 -10.59 2.66
N ILE A 29 -5.06 -11.23 2.48
CA ILE A 29 -4.93 -12.57 1.87
C ILE A 29 -4.02 -13.52 2.63
N PHE A 30 -3.23 -13.01 3.58
CA PHE A 30 -2.30 -13.83 4.34
C PHE A 30 -3.01 -14.36 5.59
N LYS A 31 -3.07 -15.68 5.74
CA LYS A 31 -3.79 -16.34 6.83
C LYS A 31 -3.12 -16.06 8.18
N THR A 32 -3.94 -15.81 9.19
CA THR A 32 -3.55 -15.66 10.59
C THR A 32 -4.47 -16.50 11.46
N ALA A 33 -4.20 -16.57 12.76
CA ALA A 33 -5.08 -17.26 13.71
C ALA A 33 -6.50 -16.66 13.75
N ASP A 34 -6.62 -15.33 13.53
CA ASP A 34 -7.87 -14.57 13.67
C ASP A 34 -8.52 -14.21 12.32
N GLY A 35 -8.01 -14.75 11.21
CA GLY A 35 -8.53 -14.47 9.86
C GLY A 35 -7.44 -14.20 8.83
N TYR A 36 -7.48 -13.04 8.19
CA TYR A 36 -6.51 -12.67 7.16
C TYR A 36 -5.92 -11.29 7.41
N GLU A 37 -4.61 -11.17 7.27
CA GLU A 37 -3.87 -9.90 7.28
C GLU A 37 -3.49 -9.46 5.86
N SER A 38 -3.27 -8.16 5.69
CA SER A 38 -2.72 -7.59 4.47
C SER A 38 -1.19 -7.61 4.48
N MET A 39 -0.56 -7.30 3.34
CA MET A 39 0.90 -7.21 3.27
C MET A 39 1.45 -6.14 4.21
N VAL A 40 0.81 -4.97 4.29
CA VAL A 40 1.29 -3.89 5.18
C VAL A 40 1.18 -4.30 6.66
N GLN A 41 0.13 -5.01 7.05
CA GLN A 41 -0.02 -5.55 8.41
C GLN A 41 1.04 -6.61 8.71
N ARG A 42 1.25 -7.55 7.77
CA ARG A 42 2.26 -8.61 7.87
C ARG A 42 3.66 -8.02 8.04
N VAL A 43 4.07 -7.12 7.15
CA VAL A 43 5.39 -6.47 7.19
C VAL A 43 5.58 -5.72 8.51
N TYR A 44 4.59 -4.94 8.94
CA TYR A 44 4.67 -4.21 10.20
C TYR A 44 4.81 -5.15 11.41
N ARG A 45 4.00 -6.20 11.48
CA ARG A 45 4.09 -7.23 12.52
C ARG A 45 5.47 -7.88 12.55
N GLN A 46 5.98 -8.33 11.39
CA GLN A 46 7.30 -8.97 11.28
C GLN A 46 8.44 -8.03 11.70
N ILE A 47 8.39 -6.73 11.36
CA ILE A 47 9.35 -5.74 11.85
C ILE A 47 9.33 -5.68 13.37
N LYS A 48 8.14 -5.62 13.98
CA LYS A 48 7.99 -5.52 15.44
C LYS A 48 8.37 -6.80 16.18
N GLU A 49 8.22 -7.96 15.56
CA GLU A 49 8.70 -9.24 16.10
C GLU A 49 10.24 -9.31 16.14
N VAL A 50 10.92 -8.73 15.15
CA VAL A 50 12.40 -8.72 15.08
C VAL A 50 13.01 -7.56 15.87
N ASP A 51 12.36 -6.40 15.86
CA ASP A 51 12.82 -5.19 16.56
C ASP A 51 11.61 -4.41 17.10
N ALA A 52 11.22 -4.71 18.36
CA ALA A 52 10.07 -4.08 19.01
C ALA A 52 10.17 -2.55 19.07
N ASP A 53 11.41 -2.02 19.16
CA ASP A 53 11.70 -0.60 19.25
C ASP A 53 11.88 0.07 17.87
N ALA A 54 11.71 -0.66 16.77
CA ALA A 54 11.82 -0.08 15.43
C ALA A 54 10.84 1.08 15.24
N SER A 55 11.34 2.22 14.81
CA SER A 55 10.54 3.36 14.37
C SER A 55 10.18 3.18 12.90
N VAL A 56 8.89 3.01 12.61
CA VAL A 56 8.39 2.76 11.25
C VAL A 56 7.69 3.99 10.72
N THR A 57 8.12 4.47 9.56
CA THR A 57 7.47 5.55 8.81
C THR A 57 7.09 5.03 7.43
N ILE A 58 5.83 5.20 7.04
CA ILE A 58 5.32 4.79 5.73
C ILE A 58 5.27 6.01 4.81
N ALA A 59 6.05 5.97 3.72
CA ALA A 59 5.98 6.96 2.65
C ALA A 59 4.88 6.53 1.67
N THR A 60 3.85 7.35 1.50
CA THR A 60 2.63 6.98 0.78
C THR A 60 1.91 8.15 0.15
N SER A 61 0.96 7.87 -0.74
CA SER A 61 0.07 8.88 -1.32
C SER A 61 -1.10 9.22 -0.40
N LYS A 62 -1.67 10.42 -0.56
CA LYS A 62 -2.83 10.91 0.19
C LYS A 62 -4.02 9.94 0.17
N THR A 63 -4.23 9.22 -0.93
CA THR A 63 -5.36 8.29 -1.09
C THR A 63 -5.25 7.04 -0.22
N GLN A 64 -4.03 6.67 0.22
CA GLN A 64 -3.77 5.46 0.99
C GLN A 64 -3.71 5.70 2.52
N VAL A 65 -3.63 6.94 2.97
CA VAL A 65 -3.51 7.30 4.39
C VAL A 65 -4.64 6.68 5.22
N SER A 66 -5.87 6.73 4.71
CA SER A 66 -7.03 6.14 5.40
C SER A 66 -6.91 4.63 5.60
N SER A 67 -6.41 3.90 4.59
CA SER A 67 -6.20 2.44 4.70
C SER A 67 -5.08 2.10 5.69
N ILE A 68 -4.01 2.91 5.75
CA ILE A 68 -2.95 2.74 6.75
C ILE A 68 -3.52 2.89 8.16
N HIS A 69 -4.24 3.97 8.45
CA HIS A 69 -4.84 4.19 9.78
C HIS A 69 -5.90 3.15 10.13
N ASN A 70 -6.65 2.63 9.14
CA ASN A 70 -7.61 1.55 9.37
C ASN A 70 -6.93 0.23 9.74
N GLN A 71 -5.79 -0.09 9.11
CA GLN A 71 -5.13 -1.38 9.26
C GLN A 71 -4.00 -1.42 10.30
N LEU A 72 -3.35 -0.29 10.58
CA LEU A 72 -2.20 -0.17 11.48
C LEU A 72 -2.42 0.83 12.62
N ASP A 73 -3.61 1.43 12.70
CA ASP A 73 -3.94 2.52 13.62
C ASP A 73 -2.97 3.73 13.52
N ASN A 74 -2.67 4.38 14.64
CA ASN A 74 -1.76 5.51 14.73
C ASN A 74 -0.35 5.14 15.25
N SER A 75 0.00 3.86 15.27
CA SER A 75 1.29 3.36 15.77
C SER A 75 2.46 3.61 14.82
N VAL A 76 2.17 3.97 13.57
CA VAL A 76 3.17 4.25 12.53
C VAL A 76 3.26 5.74 12.19
N GLY A 77 4.47 6.18 11.81
CA GLY A 77 4.63 7.48 11.15
C GLY A 77 4.11 7.41 9.71
N VAL A 78 3.49 8.49 9.24
CA VAL A 78 3.01 8.59 7.85
C VAL A 78 3.60 9.84 7.21
N CYS A 79 4.42 9.64 6.19
CA CYS A 79 4.92 10.71 5.32
C CYS A 79 4.12 10.69 4.02
N VAL A 80 3.34 11.76 3.79
CA VAL A 80 2.40 11.82 2.66
C VAL A 80 3.04 12.54 1.49
N GLU A 81 3.12 11.85 0.34
CA GLU A 81 3.50 12.47 -0.93
C GLU A 81 2.32 13.24 -1.53
N PRO A 82 2.49 14.52 -1.91
CA PRO A 82 1.43 15.30 -2.59
C PRO A 82 0.99 14.67 -3.91
N CYS A 83 1.94 14.13 -4.68
CA CYS A 83 1.71 13.42 -5.94
C CYS A 83 2.81 12.39 -6.19
N ARG A 84 2.68 11.57 -7.23
CA ARG A 84 3.69 10.54 -7.56
C ARG A 84 4.86 11.14 -8.35
N ARG A 85 6.08 11.03 -7.80
CA ARG A 85 7.33 11.50 -8.41
C ARG A 85 8.44 10.44 -8.47
N ASP A 86 8.08 9.14 -8.33
CA ASP A 86 9.03 8.02 -8.26
C ASP A 86 9.81 7.98 -6.92
N THR A 87 10.76 7.04 -6.78
CA THR A 87 11.32 6.68 -5.47
C THR A 87 12.31 7.70 -4.92
N PHE A 88 13.05 8.45 -5.74
CA PHE A 88 13.99 9.45 -5.19
C PHE A 88 13.29 10.60 -4.47
N PRO A 89 12.30 11.30 -5.05
CA PRO A 89 11.58 12.33 -4.32
C PRO A 89 10.85 11.81 -3.07
N ALA A 90 10.30 10.58 -3.13
CA ALA A 90 9.64 9.95 -2.00
C ALA A 90 10.61 9.69 -0.83
N ILE A 91 11.81 9.17 -1.12
CA ILE A 91 12.86 8.93 -0.13
C ILE A 91 13.39 10.26 0.42
N ALA A 92 13.64 11.26 -0.44
CA ALA A 92 14.10 12.59 -0.02
C ALA A 92 13.09 13.24 0.94
N LEU A 93 11.79 13.23 0.59
CA LEU A 93 10.73 13.78 1.44
C LEU A 93 10.62 13.04 2.78
N ALA A 94 10.68 11.70 2.76
CA ALA A 94 10.62 10.89 3.98
C ALA A 94 11.86 11.08 4.86
N THR A 95 13.04 11.28 4.27
CA THR A 95 14.28 11.56 4.99
C THR A 95 14.23 12.94 5.67
N ALA A 96 13.76 13.98 4.96
CA ALA A 96 13.51 15.30 5.54
C ALA A 96 12.45 15.23 6.66
N TYR A 97 11.37 14.47 6.46
CA TYR A 97 10.34 14.23 7.49
C TYR A 97 10.92 13.59 8.76
N LEU A 98 11.80 12.59 8.62
CA LEU A 98 12.45 11.94 9.77
C LEU A 98 13.30 12.95 10.55
N HIS A 99 14.04 13.83 9.86
CA HIS A 99 14.85 14.83 10.51
C HIS A 99 14.02 15.95 11.13
N ASP A 100 13.24 16.65 10.33
CA ASP A 100 12.60 17.92 10.72
C ASP A 100 11.37 17.73 11.60
N VAL A 101 10.64 16.60 11.40
CA VAL A 101 9.38 16.35 12.11
C VAL A 101 9.54 15.32 13.22
N LYS A 102 10.32 14.25 12.97
CA LYS A 102 10.53 13.18 13.96
C LYS A 102 11.75 13.37 14.83
N GLY A 103 12.65 14.33 14.50
CA GLY A 103 13.84 14.63 15.27
C GLY A 103 14.95 13.57 15.22
N VAL A 104 14.95 12.72 14.16
CA VAL A 104 15.99 11.71 13.95
C VAL A 104 17.33 12.42 13.69
N GLY A 105 18.37 11.97 14.39
CA GLY A 105 19.71 12.55 14.29
C GLY A 105 20.36 12.28 12.93
N LEU A 106 21.15 13.25 12.44
CA LEU A 106 21.79 13.17 11.13
C LEU A 106 22.75 11.96 10.98
N ASP A 107 23.33 11.48 12.06
CA ASP A 107 24.26 10.35 12.05
C ASP A 107 23.58 9.01 12.34
N GLU A 108 22.27 9.01 12.57
CA GLU A 108 21.49 7.79 12.72
C GLU A 108 21.30 7.06 11.39
N ALA A 109 21.34 5.72 11.46
CA ALA A 109 21.07 4.88 10.30
C ALA A 109 19.57 4.80 10.01
N VAL A 110 19.23 4.90 8.73
CA VAL A 110 17.88 4.74 8.19
C VAL A 110 17.89 3.63 7.16
N VAL A 111 16.90 2.75 7.21
CA VAL A 111 16.66 1.70 6.20
C VAL A 111 15.42 2.07 5.40
N VAL A 112 15.54 2.00 4.09
CA VAL A 112 14.41 2.13 3.16
C VAL A 112 14.15 0.77 2.54
N CYS A 113 12.90 0.32 2.57
CA CYS A 113 12.50 -0.90 1.88
C CYS A 113 11.07 -0.79 1.34
N PRO A 114 10.73 -1.53 0.26
CA PRO A 114 9.36 -1.59 -0.22
C PRO A 114 8.47 -2.38 0.74
N VAL A 115 7.15 -2.08 0.74
CA VAL A 115 6.17 -2.72 1.62
C VAL A 115 5.59 -4.01 1.03
N ASP A 116 5.95 -4.36 -0.20
CA ASP A 116 5.24 -5.36 -0.99
C ASP A 116 5.95 -6.70 -1.27
N PRO A 117 7.21 -6.96 -0.84
CA PRO A 117 7.79 -8.28 -1.02
C PRO A 117 7.24 -9.28 0.01
N TYR A 118 6.99 -10.51 -0.44
CA TYR A 118 6.68 -11.64 0.43
C TYR A 118 7.97 -12.26 0.95
N VAL A 119 8.20 -12.10 2.26
CA VAL A 119 9.45 -12.46 2.95
C VAL A 119 9.17 -13.10 4.31
N ASN A 120 10.18 -13.71 4.89
CA ASN A 120 10.16 -14.24 6.27
C ASN A 120 10.87 -13.27 7.23
N ASN A 121 10.89 -13.61 8.54
CA ASN A 121 11.49 -12.78 9.58
C ASN A 121 13.02 -12.63 9.45
N ASP A 122 13.71 -13.56 8.79
CA ASP A 122 15.13 -13.47 8.44
C ASP A 122 15.46 -12.25 7.58
N TYR A 123 14.54 -11.84 6.70
CA TYR A 123 14.68 -10.60 5.93
C TYR A 123 14.73 -9.36 6.83
N PHE A 124 13.89 -9.28 7.85
CA PHE A 124 13.88 -8.15 8.79
C PHE A 124 15.08 -8.17 9.74
N ALA A 125 15.57 -9.36 10.11
CA ALA A 125 16.84 -9.49 10.82
C ALA A 125 18.02 -8.99 9.95
N ALA A 126 18.00 -9.30 8.66
CA ALA A 126 18.98 -8.77 7.72
C ALA A 126 18.87 -7.24 7.54
N LEU A 127 17.65 -6.64 7.55
CA LEU A 127 17.49 -5.18 7.57
C LEU A 127 18.15 -4.54 8.80
N LYS A 128 18.04 -5.16 9.97
CA LYS A 128 18.69 -4.68 11.19
C LYS A 128 20.21 -4.71 11.05
N THR A 129 20.77 -5.79 10.53
CA THR A 129 22.21 -5.89 10.24
C THR A 129 22.64 -4.84 9.20
N LEU A 130 21.82 -4.60 8.18
CA LEU A 130 22.10 -3.59 7.17
C LEU A 130 22.13 -2.16 7.76
N ALA A 131 21.22 -1.87 8.70
CA ALA A 131 21.24 -0.61 9.44
C ALA A 131 22.53 -0.44 10.27
N GLU A 132 23.00 -1.51 10.92
CA GLU A 132 24.25 -1.52 11.69
C GLU A 132 25.46 -1.27 10.76
N LEU A 133 25.51 -1.89 9.58
CA LEU A 133 26.54 -1.66 8.57
C LEU A 133 26.55 -0.20 8.08
N ALA A 134 25.40 0.38 7.80
CA ALA A 134 25.28 1.79 7.44
C ALA A 134 25.74 2.72 8.57
N GLY A 135 25.40 2.37 9.82
CA GLY A 135 25.83 3.10 11.02
C GLY A 135 27.36 3.13 11.22
N GLN A 136 28.08 2.07 10.80
CA GLN A 136 29.54 2.02 10.84
C GLN A 136 30.20 3.06 9.92
N GLY A 137 29.54 3.46 8.83
CA GLY A 137 30.03 4.50 7.91
C GLY A 137 31.20 4.07 7.02
N ASN A 138 31.36 2.77 6.78
CA ASN A 138 32.40 2.25 5.87
C ASN A 138 32.05 2.53 4.39
N ALA A 139 30.80 2.78 4.10
CA ALA A 139 30.28 3.19 2.79
C ALA A 139 29.17 4.23 2.99
N ASN A 140 28.91 5.06 2.00
CA ASN A 140 27.81 6.03 2.02
C ASN A 140 26.45 5.34 1.90
N LEU A 141 26.40 4.26 1.15
CA LEU A 141 25.18 3.50 0.86
C LEU A 141 25.42 2.00 1.02
N SER A 142 24.53 1.34 1.75
CA SER A 142 24.50 -0.12 1.92
C SER A 142 23.27 -0.69 1.24
N LEU A 143 23.44 -1.64 0.35
CA LEU A 143 22.36 -2.31 -0.38
C LEU A 143 22.15 -3.72 0.18
N MET A 144 20.89 -4.21 0.13
CA MET A 144 20.61 -5.64 0.24
C MET A 144 20.54 -6.24 -1.16
N GLY A 145 21.42 -7.16 -1.44
CA GLY A 145 21.43 -7.90 -2.70
C GLY A 145 20.76 -9.26 -2.54
N ILE A 146 19.71 -9.52 -3.30
CA ILE A 146 18.94 -10.76 -3.28
C ILE A 146 19.58 -11.77 -4.23
N GLU A 147 19.78 -13.02 -3.79
CA GLU A 147 20.30 -14.08 -4.64
C GLU A 147 19.33 -14.36 -5.80
N PRO A 148 19.77 -14.22 -7.07
CA PRO A 148 18.90 -14.41 -8.22
C PRO A 148 18.62 -15.89 -8.49
N THR A 149 17.36 -16.20 -8.79
CA THR A 149 16.90 -17.56 -9.12
C THR A 149 16.69 -17.76 -10.63
N TYR A 150 16.65 -16.67 -11.40
CA TYR A 150 16.52 -16.68 -12.88
C TYR A 150 16.99 -15.33 -13.47
N PRO A 151 17.30 -15.25 -14.78
CA PRO A 151 17.65 -13.98 -15.42
C PRO A 151 16.40 -13.11 -15.64
N SER A 152 16.20 -12.11 -14.77
CA SER A 152 15.07 -11.20 -14.83
C SER A 152 15.45 -9.89 -15.51
N GLU A 153 14.63 -9.43 -16.45
CA GLU A 153 14.71 -8.09 -17.05
C GLU A 153 13.99 -7.02 -16.22
N LYS A 154 13.35 -7.42 -15.08
CA LYS A 154 12.53 -6.54 -14.27
C LYS A 154 13.28 -5.91 -13.10
N TYR A 155 14.44 -6.44 -12.74
CA TYR A 155 15.24 -6.01 -11.59
C TYR A 155 16.56 -5.38 -12.00
N GLY A 156 17.09 -4.50 -11.15
CA GLY A 156 18.47 -4.07 -11.22
C GLY A 156 19.43 -5.18 -10.75
N TYR A 157 20.66 -5.13 -11.20
CA TYR A 157 21.72 -6.07 -10.84
C TYR A 157 22.88 -5.35 -10.16
N ILE A 158 23.27 -5.87 -8.99
CA ILE A 158 24.41 -5.41 -8.20
C ILE A 158 25.54 -6.40 -8.40
N ILE A 159 26.65 -5.97 -8.97
CA ILE A 159 27.84 -6.80 -9.17
C ILE A 159 28.80 -6.51 -8.03
N PRO A 160 28.99 -7.45 -7.06
CA PRO A 160 29.94 -7.26 -5.96
C PRO A 160 31.37 -7.42 -6.43
N GLN A 161 32.33 -6.87 -5.66
CA GLN A 161 33.77 -7.07 -5.92
C GLN A 161 34.25 -8.45 -5.45
N SER A 162 33.60 -9.03 -4.44
CA SER A 162 33.96 -10.35 -3.89
C SER A 162 32.70 -11.19 -3.61
N ALA A 163 32.91 -12.47 -3.28
CA ALA A 163 31.84 -13.39 -2.87
C ALA A 163 31.53 -13.32 -1.36
N ASP A 164 32.14 -12.41 -0.62
CA ASP A 164 31.92 -12.26 0.82
C ASP A 164 30.48 -11.87 1.15
N ALA A 165 30.05 -12.12 2.38
CA ALA A 165 28.70 -11.77 2.85
C ALA A 165 28.41 -10.27 2.71
N VAL A 166 29.42 -9.43 2.91
CA VAL A 166 29.40 -7.98 2.63
C VAL A 166 30.59 -7.66 1.73
N SER A 167 30.31 -6.98 0.63
CA SER A 167 31.33 -6.65 -0.38
C SER A 167 31.12 -5.23 -0.90
N PRO A 168 32.20 -4.48 -1.23
CA PRO A 168 32.06 -3.29 -2.05
C PRO A 168 31.38 -3.63 -3.38
N VAL A 169 30.61 -2.70 -3.94
CA VAL A 169 29.97 -2.85 -5.24
C VAL A 169 30.94 -2.47 -6.34
N LYS A 170 31.10 -3.32 -7.34
CA LYS A 170 31.91 -3.06 -8.54
C LYS A 170 31.13 -2.27 -9.58
N THR A 171 29.87 -2.64 -9.78
CA THR A 171 28.99 -2.05 -10.80
C THR A 171 27.53 -2.31 -10.43
N PHE A 172 26.68 -1.37 -10.79
CA PHE A 172 25.21 -1.47 -10.72
C PHE A 172 24.65 -1.32 -12.14
N LYS A 173 23.63 -2.11 -12.48
CA LYS A 173 22.92 -1.99 -13.76
C LYS A 173 21.42 -2.20 -13.60
N GLU A 174 20.65 -1.19 -13.92
CA GLU A 174 19.19 -1.23 -13.86
C GLU A 174 18.61 -1.93 -15.10
N LYS A 175 17.78 -2.94 -14.89
CA LYS A 175 16.95 -3.64 -15.87
C LYS A 175 17.67 -3.98 -17.19
N PRO A 176 18.72 -4.84 -17.16
CA PRO A 176 19.40 -5.29 -18.38
C PRO A 176 18.48 -6.23 -19.18
N ASP A 177 18.83 -6.48 -20.45
CA ASP A 177 18.23 -7.58 -21.21
C ASP A 177 18.59 -8.97 -20.63
N ALA A 178 17.82 -10.01 -21.00
CA ALA A 178 17.98 -11.36 -20.46
C ALA A 178 19.39 -11.92 -20.66
N ALA A 179 20.00 -11.72 -21.83
CA ALA A 179 21.34 -12.23 -22.13
C ALA A 179 22.43 -11.53 -21.29
N THR A 180 22.25 -10.25 -21.00
CA THR A 180 23.12 -9.48 -20.10
C THR A 180 22.89 -9.91 -18.65
N ALA A 181 21.64 -10.15 -18.24
CA ALA A 181 21.28 -10.65 -16.92
C ALA A 181 21.95 -12.01 -16.63
N GLU A 182 21.92 -12.96 -17.58
CA GLU A 182 22.60 -14.25 -17.47
C GLU A 182 24.11 -14.08 -17.22
N LYS A 183 24.75 -13.18 -17.96
CA LYS A 183 26.19 -12.88 -17.80
C LYS A 183 26.48 -12.30 -16.41
N TYR A 184 25.63 -11.46 -15.90
CA TYR A 184 25.80 -10.88 -14.57
C TYR A 184 25.61 -11.93 -13.47
N ILE A 185 24.61 -12.80 -13.58
CA ILE A 185 24.42 -13.92 -12.65
C ILE A 185 25.66 -14.83 -12.63
N ALA A 186 26.23 -15.16 -13.80
CA ALA A 186 27.46 -15.95 -13.89
C ALA A 186 28.66 -15.26 -13.22
N GLN A 187 28.66 -13.95 -13.05
CA GLN A 187 29.66 -13.16 -12.31
C GLN A 187 29.34 -13.01 -10.82
N GLY A 188 28.29 -13.65 -10.31
CA GLY A 188 27.88 -13.58 -8.91
C GLY A 188 27.08 -12.31 -8.58
N ALA A 189 26.43 -11.70 -9.57
CA ALA A 189 25.55 -10.56 -9.36
C ALA A 189 24.31 -10.94 -8.53
N LEU A 190 23.81 -9.95 -7.82
CA LEU A 190 22.62 -10.03 -6.97
C LEU A 190 21.52 -9.14 -7.56
N TRP A 191 20.25 -9.48 -7.34
CA TRP A 191 19.17 -8.56 -7.66
C TRP A 191 19.13 -7.39 -6.69
N ASN A 192 18.84 -6.21 -7.19
CA ASN A 192 18.45 -5.07 -6.38
C ASN A 192 16.98 -5.21 -5.94
N GLY A 193 16.77 -5.48 -4.67
CA GLY A 193 15.44 -5.56 -4.05
C GLY A 193 14.82 -4.22 -3.67
N GLY A 194 15.45 -3.10 -4.03
CA GLY A 194 14.99 -1.77 -3.62
C GLY A 194 15.19 -1.48 -2.13
N VAL A 195 16.17 -2.13 -1.51
CA VAL A 195 16.51 -1.98 -0.09
C VAL A 195 17.80 -1.21 0.06
N PHE A 196 17.73 -0.09 0.76
CA PHE A 196 18.84 0.84 0.96
C PHE A 196 18.99 1.16 2.44
N ALA A 197 20.23 1.22 2.94
CA ALA A 197 20.51 1.75 4.26
C ALA A 197 21.65 2.78 4.19
N TYR A 198 21.49 3.86 4.94
CA TYR A 198 22.42 5.00 4.93
C TYR A 198 22.34 5.78 6.25
N LYS A 199 23.35 6.60 6.55
CA LYS A 199 23.19 7.64 7.57
C LYS A 199 22.27 8.73 7.03
N LEU A 200 21.33 9.20 7.83
CA LEU A 200 20.30 10.18 7.42
C LEU A 200 20.92 11.38 6.70
N ARG A 201 22.06 11.90 7.20
CA ARG A 201 22.84 12.99 6.60
C ARG A 201 23.11 12.76 5.11
N TYR A 202 23.56 11.57 4.73
CA TYR A 202 23.98 11.29 3.37
C TYR A 202 22.86 11.54 2.34
N VAL A 203 21.66 11.00 2.59
CA VAL A 203 20.55 11.18 1.65
C VAL A 203 19.97 12.59 1.74
N LEU A 204 20.00 13.23 2.91
CA LEU A 204 19.57 14.62 3.06
C LEU A 204 20.49 15.56 2.26
N ASP A 205 21.81 15.37 2.35
CA ASP A 205 22.80 16.14 1.57
C ASP A 205 22.60 15.91 0.06
N LYS A 206 22.40 14.64 -0.37
CA LYS A 206 22.08 14.32 -1.78
C LYS A 206 20.77 14.94 -2.25
N ALA A 207 19.78 15.01 -1.39
CA ALA A 207 18.52 15.69 -1.71
C ALA A 207 18.75 17.19 -1.91
N HIS A 208 19.54 17.86 -1.06
CA HIS A 208 19.92 19.27 -1.23
C HIS A 208 20.81 19.54 -2.45
N GLU A 209 21.66 18.58 -2.85
CA GLU A 209 22.43 18.68 -4.10
C GLU A 209 21.56 18.68 -5.34
N LEU A 210 20.45 17.91 -5.33
CA LEU A 210 19.61 17.64 -6.50
C LEU A 210 18.30 18.44 -6.51
N ILE A 211 17.86 18.96 -5.36
CA ILE A 211 16.61 19.69 -5.17
C ILE A 211 16.88 20.92 -4.31
N ASP A 212 16.42 22.08 -4.76
CA ASP A 212 16.51 23.32 -3.99
C ASP A 212 15.34 23.40 -2.99
N PHE A 213 15.63 23.14 -1.71
CA PHE A 213 14.67 23.25 -0.61
C PHE A 213 15.40 23.59 0.71
N THR A 214 14.66 24.08 1.70
CA THR A 214 15.22 24.48 3.00
C THR A 214 14.90 23.49 4.12
N ASP A 215 13.70 22.93 4.12
CA ASP A 215 13.19 21.99 5.12
C ASP A 215 12.11 21.07 4.53
N TYR A 216 11.59 20.14 5.34
CA TYR A 216 10.50 19.23 4.94
C TYR A 216 9.30 19.97 4.39
N LYS A 217 8.89 21.08 4.99
CA LYS A 217 7.70 21.81 4.56
C LYS A 217 7.90 22.45 3.18
N ASP A 218 9.04 23.09 2.96
CA ASP A 218 9.39 23.68 1.68
C ASP A 218 9.49 22.61 0.57
N LEU A 219 10.11 21.44 0.88
CA LEU A 219 10.17 20.30 -0.03
C LEU A 219 8.78 19.77 -0.37
N PHE A 220 7.89 19.68 0.64
CA PHE A 220 6.50 19.24 0.45
C PHE A 220 5.73 20.22 -0.44
N ASP A 221 5.87 21.52 -0.20
CA ASP A 221 5.17 22.55 -0.97
C ASP A 221 5.66 22.61 -2.44
N LYS A 222 6.93 22.29 -2.70
CA LYS A 222 7.54 22.22 -4.04
C LYS A 222 7.39 20.87 -4.74
N TYR A 223 6.88 19.85 -4.06
CA TYR A 223 6.94 18.45 -4.49
C TYR A 223 6.36 18.19 -5.88
N GLU A 224 5.29 18.89 -6.26
CA GLU A 224 4.66 18.75 -7.56
C GLU A 224 5.54 19.21 -8.74
N THR A 225 6.55 20.04 -8.48
CA THR A 225 7.49 20.54 -9.50
C THR A 225 8.69 19.61 -9.69
N LEU A 226 8.90 18.64 -8.80
CA LEU A 226 10.08 17.78 -8.82
C LEU A 226 10.11 16.86 -10.04
N LYS A 227 11.32 16.58 -10.52
CA LYS A 227 11.55 15.61 -11.59
C LYS A 227 11.15 14.21 -11.10
N LYS A 228 10.42 13.48 -11.94
CA LYS A 228 10.10 12.08 -11.71
C LYS A 228 11.33 11.22 -12.04
N ILE A 229 11.96 10.65 -11.00
CA ILE A 229 13.18 9.84 -11.12
C ILE A 229 13.28 8.82 -9.98
N SER A 230 13.77 7.61 -10.26
CA SER A 230 14.01 6.60 -9.22
C SER A 230 15.27 6.92 -8.40
N PHE A 231 15.33 6.38 -7.19
CA PHE A 231 16.51 6.48 -6.32
C PHE A 231 17.73 5.79 -6.94
N ASP A 232 17.49 4.71 -7.66
CA ASP A 232 18.53 3.98 -8.38
C ASP A 232 19.25 4.87 -9.39
N TYR A 233 18.51 5.58 -10.25
CA TYR A 233 19.08 6.48 -11.26
C TYR A 233 19.62 7.78 -10.66
N ALA A 234 18.97 8.33 -9.63
CA ALA A 234 19.40 9.59 -9.06
C ALA A 234 20.64 9.45 -8.16
N VAL A 235 20.73 8.35 -7.40
CA VAL A 235 21.74 8.19 -6.33
C VAL A 235 22.60 6.95 -6.59
N VAL A 236 22.02 5.74 -6.70
CA VAL A 236 22.79 4.48 -6.69
C VAL A 236 23.78 4.39 -7.87
N GLU A 237 23.35 4.72 -9.08
CA GLU A 237 24.22 4.67 -10.27
C GLU A 237 25.37 5.69 -10.25
N ASN A 238 25.23 6.76 -9.43
CA ASN A 238 26.20 7.86 -9.34
C ASN A 238 27.07 7.81 -8.08
N GLU A 239 26.85 6.85 -7.19
CA GLU A 239 27.63 6.71 -5.95
C GLU A 239 28.73 5.67 -6.12
N SER A 240 29.93 6.02 -5.67
CA SER A 240 31.12 5.14 -5.76
C SER A 240 31.41 4.37 -4.47
N GLN A 241 30.90 4.88 -3.33
CA GLN A 241 31.12 4.27 -2.01
C GLN A 241 29.88 3.47 -1.59
N ILE A 242 29.65 2.35 -2.28
CA ILE A 242 28.55 1.43 -2.05
C ILE A 242 29.08 0.09 -1.58
N GLN A 243 28.44 -0.49 -0.57
CA GLN A 243 28.58 -1.90 -0.20
C GLN A 243 27.26 -2.65 -0.38
N VAL A 244 27.33 -3.94 -0.64
CA VAL A 244 26.18 -4.85 -0.74
C VAL A 244 26.30 -5.97 0.29
N MET A 245 25.24 -6.22 1.02
CA MET A 245 25.07 -7.40 1.88
C MET A 245 24.22 -8.43 1.13
N ARG A 246 24.73 -9.68 1.03
CA ARG A 246 24.01 -10.80 0.39
C ARG A 246 22.84 -11.27 1.26
N PHE A 247 21.71 -11.53 0.62
CA PHE A 247 20.55 -12.15 1.24
C PHE A 247 20.09 -13.33 0.38
N ALA A 248 20.14 -14.53 0.98
CA ALA A 248 19.75 -15.81 0.35
C ALA A 248 18.43 -16.37 0.90
N GLY A 249 17.68 -15.58 1.72
CA GLY A 249 16.40 -15.97 2.26
C GLY A 249 15.26 -15.88 1.26
N GLN A 250 14.07 -16.23 1.71
CA GLN A 250 12.87 -16.16 0.88
C GLN A 250 12.53 -14.71 0.53
N TRP A 251 12.43 -14.44 -0.77
CA TRP A 251 11.98 -13.16 -1.30
C TRP A 251 11.17 -13.37 -2.58
N LYS A 252 9.95 -12.83 -2.63
CA LYS A 252 9.08 -12.87 -3.81
C LYS A 252 8.40 -11.52 -4.02
N ASP A 253 8.40 -11.03 -5.26
CA ASP A 253 7.55 -9.90 -5.68
C ASP A 253 6.11 -10.38 -5.89
N MET A 254 5.16 -9.75 -5.20
CA MET A 254 3.73 -10.05 -5.24
C MET A 254 2.98 -9.12 -6.20
N GLY A 255 3.58 -8.85 -7.36
CA GLY A 255 3.07 -7.85 -8.31
C GLY A 255 1.98 -8.34 -9.26
N THR A 256 1.72 -9.65 -9.35
CA THR A 256 0.78 -10.27 -10.30
C THR A 256 -0.05 -11.34 -9.61
N TRP A 257 -1.17 -11.74 -10.23
CA TRP A 257 -2.01 -12.83 -9.73
C TRP A 257 -1.27 -14.16 -9.64
N ASN A 258 -0.37 -14.44 -10.59
CA ASN A 258 0.43 -15.66 -10.56
C ASN A 258 1.28 -15.71 -9.28
N THR A 259 2.09 -14.69 -9.03
CA THR A 259 2.96 -14.65 -7.85
C THR A 259 2.18 -14.56 -6.53
N LEU A 260 1.03 -13.87 -6.54
CA LEU A 260 0.15 -13.76 -5.38
C LEU A 260 -0.43 -15.13 -4.98
N THR A 261 -0.96 -15.88 -5.95
CA THR A 261 -1.59 -17.18 -5.70
C THR A 261 -0.60 -18.24 -5.23
N GLU A 262 0.69 -18.12 -5.58
CA GLU A 262 1.76 -18.98 -5.06
C GLU A 262 2.04 -18.80 -3.56
N ALA A 263 1.67 -17.64 -2.99
CA ALA A 263 1.83 -17.33 -1.58
C ALA A 263 0.57 -17.61 -0.75
N MET A 264 -0.51 -18.03 -1.37
CA MET A 264 -1.73 -18.41 -0.67
C MET A 264 -1.58 -19.82 -0.07
N GLU A 265 -1.90 -19.96 1.21
CA GLU A 265 -1.90 -21.27 1.90
C GLU A 265 -3.09 -22.13 1.50
N GLU A 266 -4.22 -21.52 1.15
CA GLU A 266 -5.45 -22.18 0.75
C GLU A 266 -5.83 -21.80 -0.68
N PRO A 267 -6.42 -22.71 -1.45
CA PRO A 267 -6.81 -22.42 -2.84
C PRO A 267 -7.98 -21.45 -2.95
N SER A 268 -8.65 -21.13 -1.83
CA SER A 268 -9.79 -20.20 -1.86
C SER A 268 -9.90 -19.33 -0.61
N ILE A 269 -10.36 -18.10 -0.81
CA ILE A 269 -10.74 -17.14 0.24
C ILE A 269 -12.19 -16.71 -0.07
N GLY A 270 -13.03 -16.68 0.97
CA GLY A 270 -14.45 -16.33 0.84
C GLY A 270 -15.36 -17.51 0.46
N LYS A 271 -16.57 -17.20 -0.02
CA LYS A 271 -17.56 -18.23 -0.39
C LYS A 271 -17.21 -18.84 -1.75
N ALA A 272 -16.39 -19.90 -1.73
CA ALA A 272 -15.97 -20.58 -2.95
C ALA A 272 -16.00 -22.10 -2.78
N MET A 273 -16.30 -22.79 -3.86
CA MET A 273 -16.28 -24.26 -3.97
C MET A 273 -15.52 -24.65 -5.24
N LEU A 274 -14.55 -25.53 -5.09
CA LEU A 274 -13.80 -26.12 -6.19
C LEU A 274 -14.06 -27.64 -6.18
N ASN A 275 -14.39 -28.22 -7.35
CA ASN A 275 -14.52 -29.66 -7.44
C ASN A 275 -13.16 -30.35 -7.59
N ASP A 276 -13.11 -31.67 -7.38
CA ASP A 276 -11.88 -32.48 -7.37
C ASP A 276 -11.14 -32.50 -8.72
N THR A 277 -11.78 -32.05 -9.81
CA THR A 277 -11.15 -31.98 -11.14
C THR A 277 -10.46 -30.65 -11.39
N CYS A 278 -10.58 -29.67 -10.49
CA CYS A 278 -9.82 -28.42 -10.56
C CYS A 278 -8.33 -28.67 -10.24
N GLN A 279 -7.44 -28.09 -11.03
CA GLN A 279 -5.99 -28.19 -10.87
C GLN A 279 -5.35 -26.80 -10.85
N ASN A 280 -4.59 -26.47 -9.80
CA ASN A 280 -3.92 -25.18 -9.65
C ASN A 280 -4.87 -23.97 -9.83
N VAL A 281 -6.10 -24.09 -9.31
CA VAL A 281 -7.12 -23.03 -9.36
C VAL A 281 -7.17 -22.30 -8.03
N HIS A 282 -7.19 -20.96 -8.08
CA HIS A 282 -7.34 -20.12 -6.89
C HIS A 282 -8.53 -19.20 -7.04
N VAL A 283 -9.30 -19.07 -5.96
CA VAL A 283 -10.52 -18.25 -5.92
C VAL A 283 -10.43 -17.25 -4.76
N LEU A 284 -10.56 -15.96 -5.05
CA LEU A 284 -10.66 -14.91 -4.04
C LEU A 284 -12.00 -14.19 -4.21
N ASN A 285 -12.95 -14.49 -3.33
CA ASN A 285 -14.30 -13.96 -3.41
C ASN A 285 -14.64 -13.06 -2.21
N GLU A 286 -14.71 -11.77 -2.44
CA GLU A 286 -15.14 -10.76 -1.44
C GLU A 286 -16.66 -10.49 -1.52
N LEU A 287 -17.37 -11.13 -2.46
CA LEU A 287 -18.83 -10.99 -2.58
C LEU A 287 -19.56 -11.94 -1.63
N ASP A 288 -20.83 -11.61 -1.34
CA ASP A 288 -21.69 -12.45 -0.50
C ASP A 288 -22.34 -13.61 -1.26
N VAL A 289 -22.17 -13.67 -2.59
CA VAL A 289 -22.64 -14.77 -3.46
C VAL A 289 -21.56 -15.85 -3.58
N PRO A 290 -21.93 -17.15 -3.64
CA PRO A 290 -20.95 -18.22 -3.80
C PRO A 290 -20.39 -18.28 -5.23
N VAL A 291 -19.11 -18.69 -5.32
CA VAL A 291 -18.42 -19.01 -6.58
C VAL A 291 -18.21 -20.52 -6.63
N LEU A 292 -18.66 -21.17 -7.71
CA LEU A 292 -18.44 -22.59 -7.97
C LEU A 292 -17.53 -22.75 -9.20
N CYS A 293 -16.39 -23.43 -9.02
CA CYS A 293 -15.44 -23.75 -10.08
C CYS A 293 -15.40 -25.25 -10.32
N MET A 294 -15.50 -25.68 -11.58
CA MET A 294 -15.49 -27.10 -11.97
C MET A 294 -14.59 -27.30 -13.19
N GLY A 295 -13.66 -28.27 -13.08
CA GLY A 295 -12.84 -28.72 -14.22
C GLY A 295 -11.85 -27.67 -14.76
N LEU A 296 -11.54 -26.64 -14.01
CA LEU A 296 -10.60 -25.58 -14.40
C LEU A 296 -9.15 -26.00 -14.13
N LYS A 297 -8.23 -25.42 -14.89
CA LYS A 297 -6.80 -25.66 -14.74
C LYS A 297 -6.02 -24.37 -14.91
N ASP A 298 -5.04 -24.13 -14.01
CA ASP A 298 -4.13 -22.98 -14.02
C ASP A 298 -4.87 -21.62 -14.08
N VAL A 299 -6.00 -21.49 -13.35
CA VAL A 299 -6.90 -20.32 -13.39
C VAL A 299 -6.92 -19.61 -12.05
N VAL A 300 -6.99 -18.30 -12.10
CA VAL A 300 -7.42 -17.45 -10.98
C VAL A 300 -8.82 -16.89 -11.25
N VAL A 301 -9.68 -17.01 -10.24
CA VAL A 301 -11.00 -16.35 -10.20
C VAL A 301 -10.97 -15.35 -9.05
N SER A 302 -11.23 -14.09 -9.34
CA SER A 302 -11.33 -13.07 -8.32
C SER A 302 -12.60 -12.27 -8.47
N ALA A 303 -13.39 -12.17 -7.40
CA ALA A 303 -14.66 -11.47 -7.37
C ALA A 303 -14.68 -10.45 -6.22
N SER A 304 -14.95 -9.20 -6.54
CA SER A 304 -15.08 -8.10 -5.58
C SER A 304 -16.16 -7.12 -6.02
N PRO A 305 -16.52 -6.12 -5.23
CA PRO A 305 -17.42 -5.05 -5.69
C PRO A 305 -16.97 -4.33 -6.96
N GLU A 306 -15.66 -4.28 -7.23
CA GLU A 306 -15.09 -3.67 -8.45
C GLU A 306 -15.35 -4.49 -9.72
N GLY A 307 -15.62 -5.79 -9.60
CA GLY A 307 -15.87 -6.66 -10.74
C GLY A 307 -15.45 -8.11 -10.52
N ILE A 308 -15.42 -8.88 -11.60
CA ILE A 308 -15.03 -10.29 -11.59
C ILE A 308 -13.96 -10.52 -12.66
N LEU A 309 -12.86 -11.12 -12.24
CA LEU A 309 -11.78 -11.60 -13.09
C LEU A 309 -11.84 -13.14 -13.16
N VAL A 310 -11.81 -13.70 -14.36
CA VAL A 310 -11.51 -15.10 -14.62
C VAL A 310 -10.36 -15.12 -15.62
N SER A 311 -9.21 -15.62 -15.22
CA SER A 311 -8.00 -15.54 -16.05
C SER A 311 -7.14 -16.78 -15.88
N ASP A 312 -6.51 -17.23 -16.96
CA ASP A 312 -5.29 -18.02 -16.88
C ASP A 312 -4.25 -17.25 -16.04
N LYS A 313 -3.48 -17.95 -15.20
CA LYS A 313 -2.54 -17.33 -14.25
C LYS A 313 -1.40 -16.58 -14.94
N GLU A 314 -0.86 -17.08 -16.05
CA GLU A 314 0.22 -16.43 -16.79
C GLU A 314 -0.32 -15.18 -17.50
N GLN A 315 -1.49 -15.30 -18.14
CA GLN A 315 -2.17 -14.21 -18.84
C GLN A 315 -2.55 -13.07 -17.89
N SER A 316 -2.81 -13.37 -16.63
CA SER A 316 -3.15 -12.39 -15.61
C SER A 316 -2.07 -11.29 -15.41
N SER A 317 -0.83 -11.57 -15.81
CA SER A 317 0.26 -10.61 -15.76
C SER A 317 0.09 -9.44 -16.75
N TYR A 318 -0.75 -9.60 -17.76
CA TYR A 318 -0.96 -8.65 -18.86
C TYR A 318 -2.29 -7.88 -18.74
N ILE A 319 -3.00 -7.97 -17.62
CA ILE A 319 -4.35 -7.37 -17.47
C ILE A 319 -4.38 -5.84 -17.49
N LYS A 320 -3.23 -5.17 -17.19
CA LYS A 320 -3.17 -3.72 -16.97
C LYS A 320 -3.80 -2.89 -18.09
N PRO A 321 -3.53 -3.12 -19.41
CA PRO A 321 -4.17 -2.34 -20.47
C PRO A 321 -5.70 -2.44 -20.49
N TYR A 322 -6.23 -3.62 -20.15
CA TYR A 322 -7.68 -3.85 -20.09
C TYR A 322 -8.30 -3.14 -18.90
N VAL A 323 -7.66 -3.24 -17.72
CA VAL A 323 -8.11 -2.55 -16.51
C VAL A 323 -8.07 -1.03 -16.68
N ASP A 324 -7.05 -0.49 -17.36
CA ASP A 324 -6.96 0.93 -17.65
C ASP A 324 -8.09 1.43 -18.57
N SER A 325 -8.78 0.54 -19.30
CA SER A 325 -9.95 0.85 -20.12
C SER A 325 -11.30 0.73 -19.39
N ILE A 326 -11.30 0.20 -18.16
CA ILE A 326 -12.51 0.12 -17.34
C ILE A 326 -12.74 1.49 -16.68
N HIS A 327 -13.81 2.14 -17.07
CA HIS A 327 -14.23 3.42 -16.50
C HIS A 327 -15.45 3.20 -15.60
N GLN A 328 -15.20 3.08 -14.31
CA GLN A 328 -16.25 2.99 -13.29
C GLN A 328 -15.84 3.78 -12.04
N GLN A 329 -16.82 4.15 -11.24
CA GLN A 329 -16.55 4.70 -9.91
C GLN A 329 -15.99 3.63 -8.98
N ILE A 330 -15.36 4.04 -7.88
CA ILE A 330 -14.86 3.14 -6.87
C ILE A 330 -16.04 2.49 -6.15
N MET A 331 -16.13 1.18 -6.20
CA MET A 331 -17.22 0.41 -5.62
C MET A 331 -16.95 -0.01 -4.17
N PHE A 332 -15.68 0.00 -3.74
CA PHE A 332 -15.27 -0.32 -2.37
C PHE A 332 -14.05 0.48 -1.94
N ALA A 333 -14.07 1.02 -0.73
CA ALA A 333 -12.86 1.57 -0.09
C ALA A 333 -12.89 1.44 1.43
N GLU A 334 -11.71 1.20 2.01
CA GLU A 334 -11.44 1.37 3.43
C GLU A 334 -11.17 2.85 3.73
N LYS A 335 -11.71 3.34 4.84
CA LYS A 335 -11.55 4.70 5.35
C LYS A 335 -11.06 4.63 6.79
N SER A 336 -10.50 5.71 7.32
CA SER A 336 -10.08 5.79 8.73
C SER A 336 -11.19 5.50 9.74
N TRP A 337 -12.43 5.65 9.35
CA TRP A 337 -13.61 5.40 10.18
C TRP A 337 -14.25 4.01 9.93
N GLY A 338 -13.77 3.22 8.98
CA GLY A 338 -14.33 1.93 8.60
C GLY A 338 -14.28 1.68 7.11
N SER A 339 -15.39 1.37 6.45
CA SER A 339 -15.43 1.11 5.01
C SER A 339 -16.77 1.46 4.39
N PHE A 340 -16.79 1.63 3.08
CA PHE A 340 -18.01 1.67 2.29
C PHE A 340 -17.97 0.66 1.13
N ARG A 341 -19.15 0.20 0.72
CA ARG A 341 -19.36 -0.64 -0.45
C ARG A 341 -20.57 -0.15 -1.20
N VAL A 342 -20.42 0.17 -2.47
CA VAL A 342 -21.55 0.48 -3.36
C VAL A 342 -22.28 -0.81 -3.67
N LEU A 343 -23.60 -0.80 -3.51
CA LEU A 343 -24.48 -1.94 -3.73
C LEU A 343 -25.22 -1.85 -5.05
N ASP A 344 -25.59 -0.62 -5.43
CA ASP A 344 -26.38 -0.35 -6.62
C ASP A 344 -26.11 1.07 -7.15
N VAL A 345 -26.16 1.23 -8.46
CA VAL A 345 -25.92 2.50 -9.17
C VAL A 345 -26.92 2.63 -10.31
N GLU A 346 -27.69 3.70 -10.28
CA GLU A 346 -28.63 4.10 -11.30
C GLU A 346 -28.35 5.54 -11.77
N ASP A 347 -29.00 6.03 -12.80
CA ASP A 347 -28.76 7.35 -13.39
C ASP A 347 -28.93 8.51 -12.35
N ALA A 348 -29.85 8.36 -11.41
CA ALA A 348 -30.19 9.39 -10.42
C ALA A 348 -30.16 8.87 -8.98
N SER A 349 -29.58 7.70 -8.73
CA SER A 349 -29.43 7.17 -7.38
C SER A 349 -28.21 6.28 -7.22
N MET A 350 -27.72 6.21 -5.98
CA MET A 350 -26.69 5.26 -5.59
C MET A 350 -26.99 4.73 -4.18
N THR A 351 -26.91 3.41 -4.04
CA THR A 351 -27.08 2.74 -2.73
C THR A 351 -25.74 2.26 -2.21
N ILE A 352 -25.41 2.62 -0.98
CA ILE A 352 -24.11 2.33 -0.36
C ILE A 352 -24.35 1.64 0.98
N LYS A 353 -23.58 0.60 1.27
CA LYS A 353 -23.43 0.04 2.61
C LYS A 353 -22.22 0.66 3.28
N ILE A 354 -22.43 1.28 4.41
CA ILE A 354 -21.41 1.90 5.24
C ILE A 354 -21.21 1.03 6.49
N THR A 355 -19.97 0.80 6.87
CA THR A 355 -19.61 0.13 8.13
C THR A 355 -18.63 1.02 8.87
N LEU A 356 -18.98 1.46 10.09
CA LEU A 356 -18.11 2.24 10.95
C LEU A 356 -17.59 1.38 12.08
N THR A 357 -16.30 1.53 12.35
CA THR A 357 -15.61 0.90 13.47
C THR A 357 -15.92 1.64 14.78
N PRO A 358 -16.11 0.95 15.92
CA PRO A 358 -16.35 1.58 17.21
C PRO A 358 -15.34 2.67 17.55
N GLY A 359 -15.81 3.79 18.10
CA GLY A 359 -15.00 4.96 18.45
C GLY A 359 -14.61 5.86 17.27
N HIS A 360 -15.05 5.55 16.05
CA HIS A 360 -14.74 6.33 14.85
C HIS A 360 -15.97 7.04 14.29
N GLY A 361 -15.74 8.08 13.51
CA GLY A 361 -16.80 8.85 12.86
C GLY A 361 -16.36 9.45 11.54
N MET A 362 -17.33 9.80 10.73
CA MET A 362 -17.11 10.50 9.47
C MET A 362 -16.74 11.97 9.70
N ASN A 363 -16.17 12.62 8.69
CA ASN A 363 -16.05 14.08 8.71
C ASN A 363 -17.44 14.72 8.70
N TYR A 364 -17.60 15.85 9.40
CA TYR A 364 -18.79 16.68 9.30
C TYR A 364 -18.81 17.38 7.93
N HIS A 365 -19.84 17.16 7.12
CA HIS A 365 -19.86 17.58 5.72
C HIS A 365 -21.27 17.79 5.17
N SER A 366 -21.38 18.38 3.98
CA SER A 366 -22.62 18.48 3.19
C SER A 366 -22.37 18.15 1.73
N HIS A 367 -23.46 17.98 0.99
CA HIS A 367 -23.50 17.80 -0.46
C HIS A 367 -24.46 18.81 -1.07
N GLU A 368 -24.14 19.35 -2.26
CA GLU A 368 -24.95 20.36 -2.93
C GLU A 368 -25.92 19.74 -3.96
N ASN A 369 -25.53 18.58 -4.55
CA ASN A 369 -26.20 18.02 -5.73
C ASN A 369 -26.94 16.71 -5.44
N ARG A 370 -27.06 16.32 -4.15
CA ARG A 370 -27.78 15.11 -3.77
C ARG A 370 -28.43 15.20 -2.40
N ASP A 371 -29.52 14.50 -2.25
CA ASP A 371 -30.12 14.15 -0.96
C ASP A 371 -29.56 12.80 -0.48
N GLU A 372 -29.52 12.58 0.82
CA GLU A 372 -29.15 11.29 1.40
C GLU A 372 -30.21 10.78 2.36
N VAL A 373 -30.49 9.49 2.30
CA VAL A 373 -31.32 8.77 3.25
C VAL A 373 -30.50 7.66 3.88
N TRP A 374 -30.35 7.70 5.19
CA TRP A 374 -29.64 6.68 5.95
C TRP A 374 -30.62 5.79 6.71
N THR A 375 -30.45 4.48 6.59
CA THR A 375 -31.15 3.50 7.43
C THR A 375 -30.13 2.74 8.25
N VAL A 376 -30.22 2.85 9.57
CA VAL A 376 -29.36 2.11 10.51
C VAL A 376 -29.77 0.64 10.54
N ILE A 377 -28.85 -0.24 10.22
CA ILE A 377 -29.10 -1.70 10.10
C ILE A 377 -28.69 -2.42 11.38
N SER A 378 -27.52 -2.08 11.95
CA SER A 378 -27.01 -2.67 13.18
C SER A 378 -26.09 -1.70 13.90
N GLY A 379 -25.83 -1.97 15.19
CA GLY A 379 -24.96 -1.14 16.02
C GLY A 379 -25.67 0.11 16.56
N THR A 380 -24.92 0.88 17.34
CA THR A 380 -25.37 2.13 17.97
C THR A 380 -24.33 3.22 17.78
N GLY A 381 -24.76 4.45 17.89
CA GLY A 381 -23.91 5.63 17.74
C GLY A 381 -24.72 6.93 17.85
N HIS A 382 -24.18 8.01 17.33
CA HIS A 382 -24.92 9.26 17.23
C HIS A 382 -24.60 9.98 15.91
N ALA A 383 -25.60 10.59 15.31
CA ALA A 383 -25.48 11.47 14.17
C ALA A 383 -25.57 12.95 14.62
N ILE A 384 -24.93 13.84 13.85
CA ILE A 384 -25.12 15.30 14.01
C ILE A 384 -25.64 15.82 12.67
N LEU A 385 -26.84 16.38 12.68
CA LEU A 385 -27.51 16.97 11.52
C LEU A 385 -27.73 18.45 11.77
N ASP A 386 -27.13 19.33 10.95
CA ASP A 386 -27.16 20.79 11.11
C ASP A 386 -26.87 21.26 12.56
N GLY A 387 -25.87 20.63 13.20
CA GLY A 387 -25.50 20.92 14.59
C GLY A 387 -26.35 20.23 15.66
N VAL A 388 -27.41 19.51 15.28
CA VAL A 388 -28.28 18.81 16.25
C VAL A 388 -27.85 17.35 16.38
N ARG A 389 -27.42 16.94 17.59
CA ARG A 389 -27.09 15.57 17.93
C ARG A 389 -28.34 14.69 18.07
N ARG A 390 -28.28 13.49 17.51
CA ARG A 390 -29.33 12.46 17.60
C ARG A 390 -28.66 11.09 17.79
N ASP A 391 -29.05 10.38 18.84
CA ASP A 391 -28.61 9.00 19.03
C ASP A 391 -29.27 8.11 17.97
N VAL A 392 -28.52 7.14 17.47
CA VAL A 392 -28.96 6.23 16.41
C VAL A 392 -28.82 4.78 16.81
N LYS A 393 -29.82 3.97 16.41
CA LYS A 393 -29.92 2.53 16.65
C LYS A 393 -30.63 1.85 15.49
N PRO A 394 -30.59 0.50 15.38
CA PRO A 394 -31.24 -0.23 14.31
C PRO A 394 -32.69 0.19 14.09
N GLY A 395 -33.08 0.40 12.82
CA GLY A 395 -34.39 0.86 12.39
C GLY A 395 -34.57 2.39 12.35
N ASN A 396 -33.60 3.19 12.81
CA ASN A 396 -33.68 4.64 12.63
C ASN A 396 -33.39 5.01 11.18
N ILE A 397 -34.18 5.99 10.70
CA ILE A 397 -34.03 6.59 9.37
C ILE A 397 -33.69 8.06 9.55
N LEU A 398 -32.65 8.52 8.85
CA LEU A 398 -32.23 9.92 8.81
C LEU A 398 -32.31 10.39 7.36
N THR A 399 -32.90 11.56 7.15
CA THR A 399 -32.98 12.18 5.82
C THR A 399 -32.20 13.49 5.84
N MET A 400 -31.29 13.65 4.92
CA MET A 400 -30.44 14.81 4.74
C MET A 400 -30.67 15.36 3.33
N PRO A 401 -31.47 16.42 3.17
CA PRO A 401 -31.60 17.12 1.89
C PRO A 401 -30.27 17.77 1.50
N ALA A 402 -30.11 18.07 0.22
CA ALA A 402 -28.96 18.80 -0.29
C ALA A 402 -28.68 20.05 0.55
N GLY A 403 -27.42 20.31 0.89
CA GLY A 403 -26.98 21.37 1.78
C GLY A 403 -27.00 21.03 3.29
N CYS A 404 -27.69 19.96 3.73
CA CYS A 404 -27.71 19.55 5.14
C CYS A 404 -26.29 19.13 5.57
N ARG A 405 -25.78 19.71 6.64
CA ARG A 405 -24.50 19.33 7.23
C ARG A 405 -24.67 18.14 8.14
N HIS A 406 -23.95 17.06 7.90
CA HIS A 406 -24.14 15.82 8.65
C HIS A 406 -22.86 15.06 8.91
N THR A 407 -22.91 14.21 9.92
CA THR A 407 -21.90 13.20 10.27
C THR A 407 -22.52 12.13 11.15
N VAL A 408 -21.79 11.02 11.35
CA VAL A 408 -22.15 9.96 12.28
C VAL A 408 -20.91 9.41 12.97
N PHE A 409 -21.04 9.07 14.24
CA PHE A 409 -20.04 8.42 15.08
C PHE A 409 -20.58 7.08 15.58
N ALA A 410 -19.74 6.07 15.61
CA ALA A 410 -20.08 4.72 16.04
C ALA A 410 -19.66 4.49 17.49
N ASP A 411 -20.58 4.06 18.35
CA ASP A 411 -20.28 3.58 19.71
C ASP A 411 -20.02 2.06 19.71
N SER A 412 -20.62 1.34 18.75
CA SER A 412 -20.39 -0.08 18.46
C SER A 412 -20.24 -0.28 16.95
N ASP A 413 -20.02 -1.51 16.46
CA ASP A 413 -19.98 -1.80 15.02
C ASP A 413 -21.27 -1.32 14.33
N LEU A 414 -21.22 -0.14 13.73
CA LEU A 414 -22.38 0.55 13.17
C LEU A 414 -22.47 0.31 11.67
N LYS A 415 -23.60 -0.23 11.20
CA LYS A 415 -23.87 -0.45 9.78
C LYS A 415 -25.07 0.36 9.33
N ILE A 416 -24.90 1.06 8.22
CA ILE A 416 -25.89 1.97 7.64
C ILE A 416 -26.04 1.59 6.15
N ILE A 417 -27.29 1.56 5.67
CA ILE A 417 -27.57 1.66 4.23
C ILE A 417 -27.86 3.12 3.94
N GLU A 418 -27.10 3.68 3.05
CA GLU A 418 -27.20 5.04 2.54
C GLU A 418 -27.77 4.99 1.12
N VAL A 419 -28.81 5.74 0.85
CA VAL A 419 -29.33 5.98 -0.50
C VAL A 419 -29.09 7.43 -0.84
N GLN A 420 -28.32 7.67 -1.88
CA GLN A 420 -28.09 9.00 -2.46
C GLN A 420 -29.03 9.20 -3.63
N LEU A 421 -29.66 10.35 -3.72
CA LEU A 421 -30.64 10.72 -4.74
C LEU A 421 -30.22 12.05 -5.38
N GLY A 422 -29.97 12.06 -6.67
CA GLY A 422 -29.54 13.27 -7.39
C GLY A 422 -29.09 12.96 -8.81
N SER A 423 -29.10 13.95 -9.67
CA SER A 423 -28.68 13.82 -11.07
C SER A 423 -27.18 13.94 -11.32
N ALA A 424 -26.41 14.29 -10.28
CA ALA A 424 -24.96 14.50 -10.36
C ALA A 424 -24.27 13.99 -9.08
N ILE A 425 -24.37 12.68 -8.85
CA ILE A 425 -23.76 12.04 -7.69
C ILE A 425 -22.26 11.89 -7.95
N SER A 426 -21.41 12.59 -7.18
CA SER A 426 -19.97 12.58 -7.29
C SER A 426 -19.30 12.59 -5.92
N VAL A 427 -18.15 11.93 -5.80
CA VAL A 427 -17.30 12.01 -4.59
C VAL A 427 -16.72 13.41 -4.38
N GLU A 428 -16.65 14.22 -5.42
CA GLU A 428 -16.19 15.61 -5.38
C GLU A 428 -17.25 16.57 -4.80
N ASP A 429 -18.53 16.19 -4.87
CA ASP A 429 -19.64 16.89 -4.24
C ASP A 429 -19.63 16.67 -2.71
N LYS A 430 -18.55 17.15 -2.05
CA LYS A 430 -18.38 17.01 -0.60
C LYS A 430 -17.67 18.23 -0.02
N GLN A 431 -18.41 19.07 0.69
CA GLN A 431 -17.86 20.18 1.45
C GLN A 431 -17.69 19.80 2.93
N LYS A 432 -16.48 19.95 3.47
CA LYS A 432 -16.14 19.61 4.86
C LYS A 432 -16.22 20.83 5.75
N TYR A 433 -16.64 20.61 7.00
CA TYR A 433 -16.76 21.63 8.03
C TYR A 433 -16.09 21.18 9.34
N PRO A 434 -15.69 22.12 10.22
CA PRO A 434 -15.34 21.78 11.59
C PRO A 434 -16.56 21.22 12.31
N LEU A 435 -16.34 20.29 13.24
CA LEU A 435 -17.42 19.81 14.10
C LEU A 435 -18.00 20.98 14.90
N PRO A 436 -19.34 21.05 15.05
CA PRO A 436 -19.95 22.04 15.93
C PRO A 436 -19.42 21.87 17.36
N GLN A 437 -19.13 22.96 18.02
CA GLN A 437 -18.79 22.93 19.44
C GLN A 437 -20.04 22.43 20.22
N ALA A 438 -19.82 21.44 21.10
CA ALA A 438 -20.87 20.83 21.91
C ALA A 438 -21.45 21.82 22.93
#